data_414ce2bf1bda12c574ae432f3010aa63
#
_entry.id   414ce2bf1bda12c574ae432f3010aa63
#
_cell.length_a   1.000
_cell.length_b   1.000
_cell.length_c   1.000
_cell.angle_alpha   90.00
_cell.angle_beta   90.00
_cell.angle_gamma   90.00
#
_symmetry.space_group_name_H-M   'P 1'
#
loop_
_entity.id
_entity.type
_entity.pdbx_description
1 polymer ?
#
loop_
_entity_poly.entity_id
_entity_poly.type
_entity_poly.pdbx_seq_one_letter_code
_entity_poly.pdbx_strand_id
1 'polypeptide(L)'
;MTDTRSTDMTQPETPIKPPVGPLSGITVLDLTRVLAGPYCTMILNDLGARIIKVEPPGGDETRHWGPPFRDGIASYFLGVNRSKRSISVDLTSEQGKQVLLRLLEGTDVLIENLKTGTMERW
;
A
#
# COMPACT_ATOMS: atom_id res chain seq x y z
N MET A 1 41.08 11.51 16.42
CA MET A 1 40.77 11.07 15.03
C MET A 1 39.31 10.66 15.02
N THR A 2 38.42 11.56 14.62
CA THR A 2 36.98 11.37 14.55
C THR A 2 36.61 11.17 13.10
N ASP A 3 36.26 9.93 12.74
CA ASP A 3 35.78 9.58 11.43
C ASP A 3 34.28 9.92 11.35
N THR A 4 33.97 11.08 10.79
CA THR A 4 32.62 11.52 10.47
C THR A 4 32.27 10.97 9.08
N ARG A 5 31.72 9.76 8.99
CA ARG A 5 31.09 9.28 7.77
C ARG A 5 29.76 10.01 7.60
N SER A 6 29.78 11.02 6.76
CA SER A 6 28.60 11.62 6.16
C SER A 6 27.89 10.57 5.33
N THR A 7 26.72 10.10 5.79
CA THR A 7 25.83 9.29 4.98
C THR A 7 25.15 10.22 3.97
N ASP A 8 25.71 10.30 2.79
CA ASP A 8 25.06 10.91 1.63
C ASP A 8 23.88 10.02 1.20
N MET A 9 22.67 10.43 1.61
CA MET A 9 21.40 9.74 1.32
C MET A 9 20.77 10.21 -0.01
N THR A 10 21.53 10.85 -0.88
CA THR A 10 21.08 11.25 -2.22
C THR A 10 21.40 10.18 -3.27
N GLN A 11 20.82 9.00 -3.12
CA GLN A 11 20.70 8.12 -4.29
C GLN A 11 19.55 8.65 -5.16
N PRO A 12 19.75 8.88 -6.45
CA PRO A 12 18.65 9.28 -7.33
C PRO A 12 17.60 8.17 -7.32
N GLU A 13 16.38 8.52 -6.90
CA GLU A 13 15.26 7.58 -6.98
C GLU A 13 15.11 7.13 -8.44
N THR A 14 15.33 5.84 -8.68
CA THR A 14 15.06 5.26 -10.01
C THR A 14 13.58 5.50 -10.31
N PRO A 15 13.22 6.16 -11.42
CA PRO A 15 11.83 6.39 -11.75
C PRO A 15 11.07 5.07 -11.78
N ILE A 16 10.08 4.92 -10.90
CA ILE A 16 9.23 3.73 -10.89
C ILE A 16 8.47 3.72 -12.21
N LYS A 17 8.86 2.81 -13.13
CA LYS A 17 8.12 2.65 -14.37
C LYS A 17 6.67 2.27 -14.05
N PRO A 18 5.69 2.88 -14.74
CA PRO A 18 4.30 2.46 -14.57
C PRO A 18 4.16 0.97 -14.96
N PRO A 19 3.30 0.22 -14.28
CA PRO A 19 3.04 -1.16 -14.65
C PRO A 19 2.49 -1.22 -16.08
N VAL A 20 2.86 -2.30 -16.81
CA VAL A 20 2.45 -2.51 -18.20
C VAL A 20 1.61 -3.77 -18.27
N GLY A 21 0.44 -3.68 -18.91
CA GLY A 21 -0.47 -4.80 -19.06
C GLY A 21 -1.87 -4.35 -19.51
N PRO A 22 -2.84 -5.27 -19.58
CA PRO A 22 -4.20 -4.97 -20.02
C PRO A 22 -4.93 -3.95 -19.14
N LEU A 23 -4.50 -3.76 -17.89
CA LEU A 23 -5.05 -2.76 -16.96
C LEU A 23 -4.15 -1.51 -16.83
N SER A 24 -3.25 -1.27 -17.77
CA SER A 24 -2.43 -0.06 -17.78
C SER A 24 -3.31 1.20 -17.79
N GLY A 25 -3.01 2.15 -16.92
CA GLY A 25 -3.78 3.38 -16.74
C GLY A 25 -4.87 3.30 -15.67
N ILE A 26 -5.25 2.10 -15.22
CA ILE A 26 -6.20 1.91 -14.12
C ILE A 26 -5.51 2.12 -12.78
N THR A 27 -6.10 2.92 -11.91
CA THR A 27 -5.66 3.15 -10.53
C THR A 27 -6.66 2.51 -9.56
N VAL A 28 -6.14 1.67 -8.69
CA VAL A 28 -6.90 0.97 -7.65
C VAL A 28 -6.48 1.47 -6.28
N LEU A 29 -7.43 1.91 -5.47
CA LEU A 29 -7.24 2.23 -4.07
C LEU A 29 -7.58 1.00 -3.23
N ASP A 30 -6.59 0.48 -2.51
CA ASP A 30 -6.66 -0.78 -1.79
C ASP A 30 -6.74 -0.51 -0.28
N LEU A 31 -7.92 -0.64 0.30
CA LEU A 31 -8.17 -0.58 1.75
C LEU A 31 -8.21 -1.98 2.38
N THR A 32 -7.85 -3.01 1.64
CA THR A 32 -8.00 -4.39 2.08
C THR A 32 -6.91 -4.83 3.04
N ARG A 33 -7.21 -5.85 3.85
CA ARG A 33 -6.31 -6.44 4.82
C ARG A 33 -6.34 -7.97 4.73
N VAL A 34 -5.37 -8.59 5.33
CA VAL A 34 -5.18 -10.05 5.47
C VAL A 34 -4.82 -10.72 4.15
N LEU A 35 -5.72 -11.40 3.46
CA LEU A 35 -5.35 -12.26 2.33
C LEU A 35 -6.15 -11.98 1.06
N ALA A 36 -7.46 -12.22 1.08
CA ALA A 36 -8.26 -12.27 -0.14
C ALA A 36 -8.25 -10.95 -0.93
N GLY A 37 -8.46 -9.83 -0.24
CA GLY A 37 -8.38 -8.50 -0.85
C GLY A 37 -6.97 -8.16 -1.35
N PRO A 38 -5.92 -8.24 -0.51
CA PRO A 38 -4.55 -8.02 -0.94
C PRO A 38 -4.10 -8.92 -2.10
N TYR A 39 -4.53 -10.18 -2.12
CA TYR A 39 -4.25 -11.10 -3.22
C TYR A 39 -4.94 -10.67 -4.52
N CYS A 40 -6.21 -10.24 -4.43
CA CYS A 40 -6.94 -9.67 -5.56
C CYS A 40 -6.22 -8.45 -6.14
N THR A 41 -5.87 -7.47 -5.31
CA THR A 41 -5.20 -6.26 -5.78
C THR A 41 -3.77 -6.54 -6.28
N MET A 42 -3.10 -7.57 -5.76
CA MET A 42 -1.84 -8.05 -6.31
C MET A 42 -2.00 -8.55 -7.75
N ILE A 43 -3.03 -9.34 -8.03
CA ILE A 43 -3.33 -9.82 -9.40
C ILE A 43 -3.62 -8.65 -10.33
N LEU A 44 -4.40 -7.66 -9.88
CA LEU A 44 -4.68 -6.46 -10.67
C LEU A 44 -3.38 -5.69 -10.99
N ASN A 45 -2.45 -5.63 -10.03
CA ASN A 45 -1.13 -5.03 -10.27
C ASN A 45 -0.32 -5.81 -11.31
N ASP A 46 -0.32 -7.14 -11.25
CA ASP A 46 0.36 -7.99 -12.25
C ASP A 46 -0.21 -7.80 -13.66
N LEU A 47 -1.48 -7.44 -13.76
CA LEU A 47 -2.16 -7.10 -15.01
C LEU A 47 -1.95 -5.65 -15.45
N GLY A 48 -1.18 -4.87 -14.73
CA GLY A 48 -0.79 -3.51 -15.11
C GLY A 48 -1.51 -2.38 -14.39
N ALA A 49 -2.42 -2.67 -13.44
CA ALA A 49 -3.05 -1.63 -12.64
C ALA A 49 -2.05 -1.05 -11.62
N ARG A 50 -2.17 0.24 -11.35
CA ARG A 50 -1.46 0.91 -10.27
C ARG A 50 -2.22 0.74 -8.97
N ILE A 51 -1.61 0.10 -7.99
CA ILE A 51 -2.21 -0.12 -6.67
C ILE A 51 -1.65 0.87 -5.66
N ILE A 52 -2.54 1.55 -4.95
CA ILE A 52 -2.22 2.39 -3.79
C ILE A 52 -2.87 1.74 -2.58
N LYS A 53 -2.05 1.10 -1.74
CA LYS A 53 -2.50 0.48 -0.49
C LYS A 53 -2.53 1.51 0.62
N VAL A 54 -3.67 1.65 1.27
CA VAL A 54 -3.83 2.49 2.46
C VAL A 54 -3.72 1.63 3.71
N GLU A 55 -2.78 1.96 4.56
CA GLU A 55 -2.51 1.26 5.81
C GLU A 55 -2.77 2.18 7.00
N PRO A 56 -3.19 1.65 8.17
CA PRO A 56 -3.24 2.45 9.40
C PRO A 56 -1.84 2.89 9.83
N PRO A 57 -1.68 3.85 10.76
CA PRO A 57 -0.37 4.32 11.23
C PRO A 57 0.58 3.24 11.73
N GLY A 58 0.06 2.13 12.25
CA GLY A 58 0.87 0.97 12.66
C GLY A 58 1.24 0.01 11.51
N GLY A 59 0.80 0.29 10.28
CA GLY A 59 0.91 -0.62 9.14
C GLY A 59 -0.14 -1.73 9.15
N ASP A 60 -0.17 -2.52 8.09
CA ASP A 60 -1.00 -3.72 8.00
C ASP A 60 -0.52 -4.75 9.03
N GLU A 61 -1.44 -5.34 9.81
CA GLU A 61 -1.14 -6.33 10.85
C GLU A 61 -0.34 -7.53 10.32
N THR A 62 -0.55 -7.90 9.06
CA THR A 62 0.15 -9.01 8.41
C THR A 62 1.65 -8.77 8.23
N ARG A 63 2.13 -7.54 8.38
CA ARG A 63 3.57 -7.23 8.44
C ARG A 63 4.28 -7.98 9.57
N HIS A 64 3.54 -8.34 10.62
CA HIS A 64 4.05 -9.01 11.83
C HIS A 64 3.71 -10.51 11.87
N TRP A 65 3.04 -11.05 10.86
CA TRP A 65 2.63 -12.46 10.82
C TRP A 65 3.75 -13.39 10.31
N GLY A 66 4.82 -13.46 11.06
CA GLY A 66 5.96 -14.35 10.82
C GLY A 66 6.22 -15.31 11.98
N PRO A 67 7.20 -16.21 11.90
CA PRO A 67 8.19 -16.36 10.81
C PRO A 67 7.63 -16.96 9.53
N PRO A 68 8.32 -16.84 8.36
CA PRO A 68 9.62 -16.18 8.22
C PRO A 68 9.49 -14.66 8.04
N PHE A 69 10.55 -13.95 8.41
CA PHE A 69 10.69 -12.51 8.20
C PHE A 69 11.85 -12.19 7.24
N ARG A 70 11.69 -11.15 6.45
CA ARG A 70 12.75 -10.53 5.67
C ARG A 70 12.79 -9.03 5.99
N ASP A 71 13.94 -8.55 6.45
CA ASP A 71 14.14 -7.16 6.86
C ASP A 71 13.06 -6.65 7.85
N GLY A 72 12.67 -7.50 8.79
CA GLY A 72 11.67 -7.19 9.81
C GLY A 72 10.22 -7.26 9.35
N ILE A 73 9.96 -7.62 8.09
CA ILE A 73 8.61 -7.73 7.53
C ILE A 73 8.30 -9.20 7.25
N ALA A 74 7.11 -9.66 7.66
CA ALA A 74 6.69 -11.03 7.42
C ALA A 74 6.61 -11.35 5.92
N SER A 75 7.12 -12.51 5.52
CA SER A 75 7.05 -12.99 4.13
C SER A 75 5.61 -13.11 3.63
N TYR A 76 4.66 -13.36 4.54
CA TYR A 76 3.24 -13.33 4.24
C TYR A 76 2.81 -11.99 3.64
N PHE A 77 3.13 -10.87 4.30
CA PHE A 77 2.82 -9.53 3.80
C PHE A 77 3.50 -9.27 2.46
N LEU A 78 4.79 -9.57 2.34
CA LEU A 78 5.58 -9.35 1.12
C LEU A 78 5.01 -10.12 -0.07
N GLY A 79 4.52 -11.33 0.16
CA GLY A 79 3.98 -12.20 -0.89
C GLY A 79 2.76 -11.62 -1.59
N VAL A 80 1.82 -11.03 -0.84
CA VAL A 80 0.53 -10.54 -1.39
C VAL A 80 0.47 -9.03 -1.60
N ASN A 81 1.53 -8.30 -1.21
CA ASN A 81 1.57 -6.84 -1.34
C ASN A 81 2.74 -6.34 -2.19
N ARG A 82 3.44 -7.24 -2.89
CA ARG A 82 4.53 -6.88 -3.81
C ARG A 82 4.08 -5.88 -4.86
N SER A 83 4.98 -4.98 -5.22
CA SER A 83 4.80 -3.96 -6.28
C SER A 83 3.71 -2.93 -6.00
N LYS A 84 3.02 -2.97 -4.85
CA LYS A 84 2.07 -1.92 -4.45
C LYS A 84 2.82 -0.71 -3.90
N ARG A 85 2.26 0.48 -4.15
CA ARG A 85 2.61 1.67 -3.37
C ARG A 85 1.81 1.65 -2.08
N SER A 86 2.39 2.11 -0.98
CA SER A 86 1.72 2.19 0.31
C SER A 86 1.73 3.62 0.84
N ILE A 87 0.64 3.99 1.49
CA ILE A 87 0.51 5.23 2.26
C ILE A 87 -0.08 4.89 3.64
N SER A 88 0.50 5.47 4.68
CA SER A 88 -0.03 5.33 6.03
C SER A 88 -0.97 6.50 6.33
N VAL A 89 -2.23 6.19 6.67
CA VAL A 89 -3.27 7.19 6.93
C VAL A 89 -4.14 6.74 8.10
N ASP A 90 -4.33 7.63 9.07
CA ASP A 90 -5.32 7.42 10.14
C ASP A 90 -6.72 7.79 9.65
N LEU A 91 -7.48 6.81 9.16
CA LEU A 91 -8.85 7.00 8.68
C LEU A 91 -9.88 7.21 9.79
N THR A 92 -9.47 7.19 11.05
CA THR A 92 -10.34 7.58 12.17
C THR A 92 -10.33 9.10 12.39
N SER A 93 -9.33 9.79 11.87
CA SER A 93 -9.19 11.25 11.94
C SER A 93 -9.87 11.96 10.76
N GLU A 94 -10.33 13.19 10.97
CA GLU A 94 -10.89 14.01 9.89
C GLU A 94 -9.83 14.32 8.80
N GLN A 95 -8.58 14.56 9.19
CA GLN A 95 -7.49 14.78 8.25
C GLN A 95 -7.23 13.54 7.37
N GLY A 96 -7.27 12.35 7.98
CA GLY A 96 -7.10 11.09 7.23
C GLY A 96 -8.23 10.84 6.25
N LYS A 97 -9.49 11.14 6.64
CA LYS A 97 -10.64 11.08 5.73
C LYS A 97 -10.49 12.04 4.54
N GLN A 98 -10.01 13.26 4.78
CA GLN A 98 -9.74 14.22 3.71
C GLN A 98 -8.63 13.73 2.75
N VAL A 99 -7.62 13.04 3.25
CA VAL A 99 -6.59 12.40 2.41
C VAL A 99 -7.22 11.29 1.57
N LEU A 100 -8.06 10.43 2.15
CA LEU A 100 -8.77 9.38 1.44
C LEU A 100 -9.63 9.96 0.30
N LEU A 101 -10.43 11.00 0.59
CA LEU A 101 -11.27 11.64 -0.43
C LEU A 101 -10.46 12.19 -1.61
N ARG A 102 -9.31 12.82 -1.34
CA ARG A 102 -8.41 13.28 -2.41
C ARG A 102 -7.81 12.14 -3.22
N LEU A 103 -7.48 11.03 -2.58
CA LEU A 103 -6.99 9.84 -3.31
C LEU A 103 -8.07 9.26 -4.21
N LEU A 104 -9.34 9.31 -3.79
CA LEU A 104 -10.48 8.83 -4.57
C LEU A 104 -10.69 9.63 -5.86
N GLU A 105 -10.38 10.92 -5.90
CA GLU A 105 -10.51 11.75 -7.12
C GLU A 105 -9.70 11.21 -8.31
N GLY A 106 -8.59 10.53 -8.04
CA GLY A 106 -7.72 9.93 -9.06
C GLY A 106 -7.81 8.39 -9.13
N THR A 107 -8.87 7.81 -8.58
CA THR A 107 -9.05 6.36 -8.43
C THR A 107 -10.17 5.87 -9.33
N ASP A 108 -9.92 4.79 -10.08
CA ASP A 108 -10.93 4.12 -10.91
C ASP A 108 -11.68 3.04 -10.13
N VAL A 109 -11.02 2.38 -9.21
CA VAL A 109 -11.57 1.26 -8.43
C VAL A 109 -11.15 1.37 -6.97
N LEU A 110 -12.12 1.29 -6.06
CA LEU A 110 -11.89 1.14 -4.62
C LEU A 110 -12.20 -0.30 -4.21
N ILE A 111 -11.26 -0.94 -3.50
CA ILE A 111 -11.45 -2.30 -2.96
C ILE A 111 -11.26 -2.25 -1.44
N GLU A 112 -12.22 -2.82 -0.73
CA GLU A 112 -12.18 -2.92 0.73
C GLU A 112 -12.70 -4.30 1.18
N ASN A 113 -12.29 -4.74 2.36
CA ASN A 113 -12.81 -5.92 3.06
C ASN A 113 -12.95 -5.63 4.56
N LEU A 114 -13.36 -4.43 4.87
CA LEU A 114 -13.53 -3.96 6.23
C LEU A 114 -14.82 -4.53 6.84
N LYS A 115 -14.94 -4.42 8.16
CA LYS A 115 -16.16 -4.82 8.83
C LYS A 115 -17.34 -3.97 8.34
N THR A 116 -18.46 -4.61 8.08
CA THR A 116 -19.71 -3.94 7.66
C THR A 116 -20.02 -2.73 8.53
N GLY A 117 -20.41 -1.63 7.92
CA GLY A 117 -20.67 -0.35 8.57
C GLY A 117 -19.43 0.50 8.87
N THR A 118 -18.23 0.04 8.49
CA THR A 118 -17.00 0.84 8.69
C THR A 118 -16.90 1.99 7.70
N MET A 119 -17.17 1.74 6.44
CA MET A 119 -17.13 2.78 5.40
C MET A 119 -18.20 3.86 5.62
N GLU A 120 -19.38 3.48 6.10
CA GLU A 120 -20.48 4.40 6.37
C GLU A 120 -20.21 5.35 7.55
N ARG A 121 -19.24 5.03 8.40
CA ARG A 121 -18.80 5.88 9.52
C ARG A 121 -17.71 6.88 9.14
N TRP A 122 -17.13 6.73 7.99
CA TRP A 122 -16.08 7.60 7.45
C TRP A 122 -16.70 8.62 6.49
#